data_38342d71568c989ca18ec2942189a85e
#
_entry.id   38342d71568c989ca18ec2942189a85e
#
_cell.length_a   1.000
_cell.length_b   1.000
_cell.length_c   1.000
_cell.angle_alpha   90.00
_cell.angle_beta   90.00
_cell.angle_gamma   90.00
#
_symmetry.space_group_name_H-M   'P 1'
#
loop_
_entity.id
_entity.type
_entity.pdbx_description
1 polymer ?
#
loop_
_entity_poly.entity_id
_entity_poly.type
_entity_poly.pdbx_seq_one_letter_code
_entity_poly.pdbx_strand_id
1 'polypeptide(L)'
;MGVREQILEDIKTAMKSGDHFRRDSLRMLNAALKQVEVDERISLSDERVFSILQSEIKRRNDSAAQYRAGGRDDLVQKEQGEIEIIASYLPAQLSDAELAAAASSLIAQLGASGAKDMGRVMKAAKEALGSSVDGKRLSEAVKAALK
;
A
#
# COMPACT_ATOMS: atom_id res chain seq x y z
N MET A 1 -3.89 7.13 -18.83
CA MET A 1 -3.24 5.81 -18.71
C MET A 1 -3.45 5.29 -17.31
N GLY A 2 -3.95 4.07 -17.18
CA GLY A 2 -4.12 3.46 -15.88
C GLY A 2 -2.81 2.99 -15.25
N VAL A 3 -2.86 2.69 -13.96
CA VAL A 3 -1.68 2.24 -13.22
C VAL A 3 -1.08 0.98 -13.84
N ARG A 4 -1.92 0.05 -14.24
CA ARG A 4 -1.47 -1.20 -14.82
C ARG A 4 -0.73 -1.01 -16.14
N GLU A 5 -1.23 -0.15 -17.00
CA GLU A 5 -0.56 0.18 -18.25
C GLU A 5 0.77 0.87 -17.99
N GLN A 6 0.84 1.71 -16.98
CA GLN A 6 2.08 2.37 -16.60
C GLN A 6 3.14 1.36 -16.14
N ILE A 7 2.73 0.36 -15.36
CA ILE A 7 3.65 -0.72 -14.93
C ILE A 7 4.21 -1.46 -16.16
N LEU A 8 3.35 -1.79 -17.14
CA LEU A 8 3.79 -2.47 -18.36
C LEU A 8 4.78 -1.63 -19.15
N GLU A 9 4.54 -0.33 -19.28
CA GLU A 9 5.45 0.58 -19.95
C GLU A 9 6.79 0.69 -19.20
N ASP A 10 6.74 0.74 -17.88
CA ASP A 10 7.94 0.85 -17.05
C ASP A 10 8.80 -0.41 -17.11
N ILE A 11 8.20 -1.58 -17.30
CA ILE A 11 8.95 -2.83 -17.55
C ILE A 11 9.76 -2.69 -18.84
N LYS A 12 9.15 -2.18 -19.90
CA LYS A 12 9.83 -1.96 -21.18
C LYS A 12 10.99 -0.97 -21.03
N THR A 13 10.77 0.12 -20.31
CA THR A 13 11.79 1.13 -20.04
C THR A 13 12.96 0.52 -19.26
N ALA A 14 12.68 -0.25 -18.21
CA ALA A 14 13.71 -0.92 -17.42
C ALA A 14 14.52 -1.92 -18.26
N MET A 15 13.86 -2.64 -19.16
CA MET A 15 14.55 -3.55 -20.10
C MET A 15 15.51 -2.79 -21.00
N LYS A 16 15.07 -1.66 -21.55
CA LYS A 16 15.90 -0.85 -22.46
C LYS A 16 17.07 -0.21 -21.76
N SER A 17 16.90 0.23 -20.51
CA SER A 17 17.95 0.88 -19.73
C SER A 17 18.91 -0.11 -19.05
N GLY A 18 18.57 -1.40 -19.05
CA GLY A 18 19.39 -2.43 -18.39
C GLY A 18 19.21 -2.46 -16.88
N ASP A 19 18.16 -1.84 -16.35
CA ASP A 19 17.84 -1.89 -14.92
C ASP A 19 17.15 -3.20 -14.59
N HIS A 20 17.97 -4.24 -14.35
CA HIS A 20 17.48 -5.60 -14.15
C HIS A 20 16.66 -5.75 -12.87
N PHE A 21 17.07 -5.09 -11.79
CA PHE A 21 16.36 -5.16 -10.52
C PHE A 21 14.94 -4.57 -10.67
N ARG A 22 14.84 -3.40 -11.28
CA ARG A 22 13.54 -2.75 -11.52
C ARG A 22 12.66 -3.58 -12.45
N ARG A 23 13.24 -4.08 -13.53
CA ARG A 23 12.53 -4.96 -14.47
C ARG A 23 11.94 -6.18 -13.77
N ASP A 24 12.75 -6.88 -12.99
CA ASP A 24 12.33 -8.13 -12.34
C ASP A 24 11.30 -7.85 -11.24
N SER A 25 11.48 -6.79 -10.47
CA SER A 25 10.51 -6.36 -9.45
C SER A 25 9.15 -6.03 -10.07
N LEU A 26 9.15 -5.29 -11.18
CA LEU A 26 7.92 -4.93 -11.88
C LEU A 26 7.25 -6.14 -12.54
N ARG A 27 8.04 -7.09 -13.05
CA ARG A 27 7.48 -8.32 -13.60
C ARG A 27 6.80 -9.15 -12.54
N MET A 28 7.38 -9.26 -11.36
CA MET A 28 6.76 -9.96 -10.23
C MET A 28 5.45 -9.29 -9.82
N LEU A 29 5.45 -7.97 -9.75
CA LEU A 29 4.26 -7.19 -9.43
C LEU A 29 3.16 -7.41 -10.47
N ASN A 30 3.51 -7.32 -11.75
CA ASN A 30 2.57 -7.55 -12.84
C ASN A 30 1.98 -8.97 -12.80
N ALA A 31 2.80 -9.96 -12.48
CA ALA A 31 2.33 -11.34 -12.33
C ALA A 31 1.33 -11.47 -11.19
N ALA A 32 1.56 -10.81 -10.06
CA ALA A 32 0.63 -10.79 -8.94
C ALA A 32 -0.71 -10.16 -9.32
N LEU A 33 -0.68 -9.06 -10.05
CA LEU A 33 -1.89 -8.39 -10.55
C LEU A 33 -2.66 -9.29 -11.51
N LYS A 34 -1.95 -9.91 -12.44
CA LYS A 34 -2.56 -10.82 -13.42
C LYS A 34 -3.19 -12.04 -12.74
N GLN A 35 -2.55 -12.56 -11.69
CA GLN A 35 -3.09 -13.70 -10.95
C GLN A 35 -4.45 -13.37 -10.34
N VAL A 36 -4.60 -12.18 -9.78
CA VAL A 36 -5.89 -11.74 -9.22
C VAL A 36 -6.95 -11.64 -10.31
N GLU A 37 -6.59 -11.11 -11.48
CA GLU A 37 -7.53 -11.03 -12.61
C GLU A 37 -8.02 -12.40 -13.06
N VAL A 38 -7.11 -13.37 -13.12
CA VAL A 38 -7.44 -14.73 -13.52
C VAL A 38 -8.32 -15.40 -12.46
N ASP A 39 -7.94 -15.29 -11.19
CA ASP A 39 -8.65 -15.96 -10.09
C ASP A 39 -10.05 -15.39 -9.89
N GLU A 40 -10.21 -14.08 -9.98
CA GLU A 40 -11.49 -13.39 -9.76
C GLU A 40 -12.28 -13.19 -11.05
N ARG A 41 -11.67 -13.45 -12.20
CA ARG A 41 -12.28 -13.27 -13.54
C ARG A 41 -12.77 -11.85 -13.78
N ILE A 42 -11.94 -10.87 -13.43
CA ILE A 42 -12.25 -9.46 -13.55
C ILE A 42 -11.12 -8.70 -14.25
N SER A 43 -11.42 -7.50 -14.72
CA SER A 43 -10.41 -6.51 -15.04
C SER A 43 -10.18 -5.64 -13.81
N LEU A 44 -8.93 -5.34 -13.50
CA LEU A 44 -8.60 -4.57 -12.30
C LEU A 44 -8.82 -3.08 -12.55
N SER A 45 -9.61 -2.46 -11.66
CA SER A 45 -9.67 -0.99 -11.57
C SER A 45 -8.39 -0.48 -10.89
N ASP A 46 -8.10 0.81 -11.05
CA ASP A 46 -6.97 1.43 -10.35
C ASP A 46 -7.10 1.27 -8.83
N GLU A 47 -8.30 1.42 -8.27
CA GLU A 47 -8.57 1.21 -6.85
C GLU A 47 -8.17 -0.18 -6.39
N ARG A 48 -8.53 -1.20 -7.19
CA ARG A 48 -8.18 -2.58 -6.86
C ARG A 48 -6.67 -2.81 -6.99
N VAL A 49 -6.04 -2.20 -7.99
CA VAL A 49 -4.58 -2.25 -8.14
C VAL A 49 -3.92 -1.67 -6.90
N PHE A 50 -4.32 -0.49 -6.43
CA PHE A 50 -3.74 0.11 -5.23
C PHE A 50 -3.88 -0.79 -4.00
N SER A 51 -5.03 -1.42 -3.83
CA SER A 51 -5.26 -2.36 -2.73
C SER A 51 -4.27 -3.53 -2.78
N ILE A 52 -4.04 -4.07 -3.96
CA ILE A 52 -3.07 -5.17 -4.15
C ILE A 52 -1.65 -4.69 -3.88
N LEU A 53 -1.30 -3.49 -4.34
CA LEU A 53 0.03 -2.91 -4.08
C LEU A 53 0.28 -2.75 -2.58
N GLN A 54 -0.72 -2.29 -1.84
CA GLN A 54 -0.60 -2.16 -0.38
C GLN A 54 -0.38 -3.52 0.30
N SER A 55 -1.07 -4.56 -0.15
CA SER A 55 -0.86 -5.93 0.35
C SER A 55 0.54 -6.44 0.04
N GLU A 56 1.04 -6.16 -1.15
CA GLU A 56 2.39 -6.55 -1.56
C GLU A 56 3.45 -5.85 -0.72
N ILE A 57 3.25 -4.57 -0.40
CA ILE A 57 4.14 -3.82 0.49
C ILE A 57 4.12 -4.41 1.90
N LYS A 58 2.95 -4.69 2.43
CA LYS A 58 2.80 -5.29 3.77
C LYS A 58 3.55 -6.61 3.88
N ARG A 59 3.37 -7.47 2.89
CA ARG A 59 4.04 -8.78 2.87
C ARG A 59 5.56 -8.63 2.86
N ARG A 60 6.08 -7.68 2.08
CA ARG A 60 7.52 -7.42 2.03
C ARG A 60 8.05 -6.80 3.31
N ASN A 61 7.29 -5.96 3.97
CA ASN A 61 7.66 -5.43 5.29
C ASN A 61 7.75 -6.55 6.32
N ASP A 62 6.80 -7.50 6.31
CA ASP A 62 6.82 -8.66 7.20
C ASP A 62 8.05 -9.53 6.93
N SER A 63 8.37 -9.77 5.66
CA SER A 63 9.57 -10.52 5.26
C SER A 63 10.85 -9.80 5.70
N ALA A 64 10.91 -8.48 5.50
CA ALA A 64 12.07 -7.68 5.89
C ALA A 64 12.31 -7.75 7.41
N ALA A 65 11.23 -7.72 8.20
CA ALA A 65 11.33 -7.85 9.65
C ALA A 65 11.91 -9.21 10.06
N GLN A 66 11.49 -10.28 9.41
CA GLN A 66 12.02 -11.63 9.64
C GLN A 66 13.49 -11.74 9.26
N TYR A 67 13.88 -11.18 8.10
CA TYR A 67 15.26 -11.17 7.66
C TYR A 67 16.15 -10.35 8.59
N ARG A 68 15.64 -9.24 9.10
CA ARG A 68 16.38 -8.41 10.06
C ARG A 68 16.64 -9.18 11.36
N ALA A 69 15.63 -9.88 11.85
CA ALA A 69 15.76 -10.73 13.04
C ALA A 69 16.78 -11.85 12.83
N GLY A 70 16.90 -12.36 11.60
CA GLY A 70 17.86 -13.39 11.23
C GLY A 70 19.24 -12.89 10.80
N GLY A 71 19.49 -11.58 10.87
CA GLY A 71 20.77 -11.00 10.51
C GLY A 71 21.06 -10.97 9.00
N ARG A 72 20.03 -11.07 8.17
CA ARG A 72 20.17 -11.08 6.71
C ARG A 72 19.91 -9.71 6.12
N ASP A 73 20.81 -8.77 6.37
CA ASP A 73 20.69 -7.38 5.89
C ASP A 73 20.62 -7.27 4.37
N ASP A 74 21.26 -8.16 3.65
CA ASP A 74 21.21 -8.24 2.19
C ASP A 74 19.76 -8.45 1.69
N LEU A 75 19.04 -9.35 2.34
CA LEU A 75 17.65 -9.63 1.99
C LEU A 75 16.70 -8.52 2.46
N VAL A 76 17.00 -7.87 3.60
CA VAL A 76 16.25 -6.69 4.04
C VAL A 76 16.33 -5.59 2.98
N GLN A 77 17.51 -5.31 2.47
CA GLN A 77 17.70 -4.27 1.45
C GLN A 77 16.98 -4.59 0.15
N LYS A 78 16.97 -5.86 -0.23
CA LYS A 78 16.23 -6.30 -1.41
C LYS A 78 14.74 -6.06 -1.25
N GLU A 79 14.16 -6.45 -0.12
CA GLU A 79 12.74 -6.21 0.17
C GLU A 79 12.42 -4.72 0.18
N GLN A 80 13.26 -3.92 0.81
CA GLN A 80 13.06 -2.46 0.85
C GLN A 80 13.13 -1.82 -0.54
N GLY A 81 14.05 -2.28 -1.38
CA GLY A 81 14.14 -1.81 -2.77
C GLY A 81 12.89 -2.13 -3.57
N GLU A 82 12.33 -3.33 -3.38
CA GLU A 82 11.07 -3.71 -4.02
C GLU A 82 9.91 -2.87 -3.51
N ILE A 83 9.86 -2.60 -2.20
CA ILE A 83 8.83 -1.74 -1.59
C ILE A 83 8.86 -0.34 -2.20
N GLU A 84 10.04 0.25 -2.37
CA GLU A 84 10.18 1.58 -2.97
C GLU A 84 9.60 1.62 -4.39
N ILE A 85 9.87 0.60 -5.18
CA ILE A 85 9.35 0.49 -6.55
C ILE A 85 7.82 0.41 -6.52
N ILE A 86 7.27 -0.46 -5.68
CA ILE A 86 5.80 -0.64 -5.57
C ILE A 86 5.15 0.64 -5.07
N ALA A 87 5.71 1.26 -4.03
CA ALA A 87 5.16 2.47 -3.43
C ALA A 87 5.11 3.64 -4.41
N SER A 88 5.99 3.67 -5.41
CA SER A 88 6.01 4.73 -6.42
C SER A 88 4.74 4.79 -7.26
N TYR A 89 3.95 3.71 -7.30
CA TYR A 89 2.68 3.65 -8.03
C TYR A 89 1.46 4.01 -7.18
N LEU A 90 1.63 4.12 -5.87
CA LEU A 90 0.54 4.50 -4.98
C LEU A 90 0.30 6.02 -5.04
N PRO A 91 -0.93 6.48 -4.74
CA PRO A 91 -1.17 7.90 -4.57
C PRO A 91 -0.29 8.50 -3.48
N ALA A 92 -0.13 9.82 -3.50
CA ALA A 92 0.61 10.52 -2.47
C ALA A 92 0.09 10.13 -1.08
N GLN A 93 0.99 9.72 -0.19
CA GLN A 93 0.60 9.28 1.15
C GLN A 93 0.43 10.47 2.07
N LEU A 94 -0.56 10.39 2.97
CA LEU A 94 -0.78 11.42 3.98
C LEU A 94 0.38 11.43 4.97
N SER A 95 0.81 12.63 5.36
CA SER A 95 1.74 12.81 6.47
C SER A 95 1.06 12.44 7.78
N ASP A 96 1.85 12.23 8.83
CA ASP A 96 1.31 11.94 10.16
C ASP A 96 0.39 13.06 10.65
N ALA A 97 0.76 14.33 10.41
CA ALA A 97 -0.06 15.48 10.78
C ALA A 97 -1.38 15.52 10.00
N GLU A 98 -1.34 15.29 8.69
CA GLU A 98 -2.53 15.23 7.86
C GLU A 98 -3.44 14.07 8.26
N LEU A 99 -2.86 12.93 8.56
CA LEU A 99 -3.61 11.75 8.99
C LEU A 99 -4.29 11.97 10.34
N ALA A 100 -3.58 12.56 11.31
CA ALA A 100 -4.16 12.88 12.61
C ALA A 100 -5.31 13.87 12.48
N ALA A 101 -5.17 14.89 11.64
CA ALA A 101 -6.22 15.87 11.38
C ALA A 101 -7.44 15.24 10.72
N ALA A 102 -7.22 14.35 9.74
CA ALA A 102 -8.29 13.65 9.05
C ALA A 102 -9.07 12.73 10.00
N ALA A 103 -8.36 11.98 10.86
CA ALA A 103 -8.98 11.10 11.85
C ALA A 103 -9.83 11.91 12.84
N SER A 104 -9.31 13.00 13.37
CA SER A 104 -10.04 13.86 14.29
C SER A 104 -11.30 14.47 13.65
N SER A 105 -11.19 14.89 12.40
CA SER A 105 -12.31 15.46 11.65
C SER A 105 -13.42 14.42 11.46
N LEU A 106 -13.07 13.19 11.07
CA LEU A 106 -14.05 12.12 10.88
C LEU A 106 -14.75 11.74 12.18
N ILE A 107 -14.00 11.67 13.27
CA ILE A 107 -14.57 11.38 14.59
C ILE A 107 -15.59 12.44 14.98
N ALA A 108 -15.26 13.72 14.78
CA ALA A 108 -16.17 14.82 15.06
C ALA A 108 -17.44 14.74 14.19
N GLN A 109 -17.29 14.48 12.90
CA GLN A 109 -18.41 14.36 11.96
C GLN A 109 -19.35 13.20 12.32
N LEU A 110 -18.80 12.11 12.81
CA LEU A 110 -19.58 10.92 13.18
C LEU A 110 -20.12 10.96 14.61
N GLY A 111 -19.71 11.94 15.40
CA GLY A 111 -20.07 12.00 16.81
C GLY A 111 -19.55 10.80 17.59
N ALA A 112 -18.40 10.25 17.16
CA ALA A 112 -17.81 9.05 17.75
C ALA A 112 -17.06 9.35 19.03
N SER A 113 -17.04 8.40 19.95
CA SER A 113 -16.29 8.50 21.19
C SER A 113 -15.92 7.11 21.69
N GLY A 114 -14.64 6.94 22.04
CA GLY A 114 -14.14 5.71 22.65
C GLY A 114 -14.00 4.53 21.69
N ALA A 115 -13.45 3.45 22.23
CA ALA A 115 -13.07 2.26 21.44
C ALA A 115 -14.27 1.55 20.80
N LYS A 116 -15.47 1.72 21.34
CA LYS A 116 -16.70 1.09 20.80
C LYS A 116 -17.02 1.59 19.38
N ASP A 117 -16.59 2.79 19.02
CA ASP A 117 -16.84 3.38 17.71
C ASP A 117 -15.73 3.12 16.69
N MET A 118 -14.69 2.38 17.08
CA MET A 118 -13.50 2.12 16.24
C MET A 118 -13.87 1.56 14.86
N GLY A 119 -14.75 0.55 14.82
CA GLY A 119 -15.16 -0.07 13.55
C GLY A 119 -15.86 0.90 12.62
N ARG A 120 -16.76 1.71 13.18
CA ARG A 120 -17.52 2.72 12.42
C ARG A 120 -16.60 3.79 11.84
N VAL A 121 -15.67 4.30 12.66
CA VAL A 121 -14.72 5.30 12.24
C VAL A 121 -13.75 4.74 11.19
N MET A 122 -13.27 3.51 11.39
CA MET A 122 -12.37 2.86 10.43
C MET A 122 -13.03 2.67 9.06
N LYS A 123 -14.29 2.29 9.04
CA LYS A 123 -15.03 2.13 7.78
C LYS A 123 -15.12 3.46 7.04
N ALA A 124 -15.53 4.52 7.74
CA ALA A 124 -15.65 5.85 7.15
C ALA A 124 -14.27 6.38 6.68
N ALA A 125 -13.23 6.13 7.46
CA ALA A 125 -11.88 6.57 7.12
C ALA A 125 -11.34 5.85 5.87
N LYS A 126 -11.58 4.56 5.74
CA LYS A 126 -11.18 3.81 4.54
C LYS A 126 -11.88 4.34 3.29
N GLU A 127 -13.15 4.68 3.39
CA GLU A 127 -13.91 5.26 2.28
C GLU A 127 -13.40 6.64 1.91
N ALA A 128 -13.09 7.49 2.90
CA ALA A 128 -12.67 8.88 2.68
C ALA A 128 -11.21 8.99 2.21
N LEU A 129 -10.30 8.21 2.78
CA LEU A 129 -8.87 8.34 2.55
C LEU A 129 -8.31 7.35 1.53
N GLY A 130 -9.01 6.23 1.32
CA GLY A 130 -8.65 5.24 0.32
C GLY A 130 -7.21 4.75 0.46
N SER A 131 -6.50 4.77 -0.66
CA SER A 131 -5.11 4.27 -0.75
C SER A 131 -4.06 5.32 -0.39
N SER A 132 -4.46 6.50 0.11
CA SER A 132 -3.51 7.53 0.57
C SER A 132 -2.90 7.23 1.94
N VAL A 133 -3.31 6.13 2.58
CA VAL A 133 -2.79 5.67 3.86
C VAL A 133 -2.92 4.14 3.93
N ASP A 134 -1.96 3.47 4.58
CA ASP A 134 -2.08 2.04 4.83
C ASP A 134 -2.94 1.76 6.06
N GLY A 135 -3.45 0.52 6.15
CA GLY A 135 -4.37 0.14 7.21
C GLY A 135 -3.79 0.24 8.61
N LYS A 136 -2.49 -0.04 8.78
CA LYS A 136 -1.83 0.02 10.08
C LYS A 136 -1.73 1.46 10.58
N ARG A 137 -1.23 2.37 9.75
CA ARG A 137 -1.13 3.79 10.10
C ARG A 137 -2.50 4.38 10.39
N LEU A 138 -3.50 4.03 9.58
CA LEU A 138 -4.87 4.49 9.78
C LEU A 138 -5.43 4.01 11.11
N SER A 139 -5.27 2.74 11.42
CA SER A 139 -5.73 2.16 12.70
C SER A 139 -5.09 2.84 13.89
N GLU A 140 -3.79 3.08 13.85
CA GLU A 140 -3.06 3.75 14.92
C GLU A 140 -3.55 5.20 15.12
N ALA A 141 -3.77 5.93 14.01
CA ALA A 141 -4.24 7.31 14.06
C ALA A 141 -5.66 7.41 14.62
N VAL A 142 -6.55 6.53 14.19
CA VAL A 142 -7.95 6.51 14.66
C VAL A 142 -7.97 6.14 16.15
N LYS A 143 -7.21 5.14 16.56
CA LYS A 143 -7.12 4.72 17.96
C LYS A 143 -6.61 5.86 18.85
N ALA A 144 -5.58 6.58 18.42
CA ALA A 144 -5.04 7.70 19.16
C ALA A 144 -6.04 8.85 19.27
N ALA A 145 -6.81 9.11 18.22
CA ALA A 145 -7.79 10.20 18.20
C ALA A 145 -9.07 9.90 18.99
N LEU A 146 -9.39 8.63 19.19
CA LEU A 146 -10.59 8.20 19.94
C LEU A 146 -10.39 8.17 21.46
N LYS A 147 -9.20 8.39 21.95
CA LYS A 147 -8.93 8.39 23.40
C LYS A 147 -9.58 9.58 24.09
#